data_2d1e48f9eb96affec08861e265affab5
#
_entry.id   2d1e48f9eb96affec08861e265affab5
#
_cell.length_a   1.000
_cell.length_b   1.000
_cell.length_c   1.000
_cell.angle_alpha   90.00
_cell.angle_beta   90.00
_cell.angle_gamma   90.00
#
_symmetry.space_group_name_H-M   'P 1'
#
loop_
_entity.id
_entity.type
_entity.pdbx_description
1 polymer ?
#
loop_
_entity_poly.entity_id
_entity_poly.type
_entity_poly.pdbx_seq_one_letter_code
_entity_poly.pdbx_strand_id
1 'polypeptide(L)'
;MIGALPQQPGAYRWWYADAVSADGRDAVVCIFFWGAVFSPYYAGRLRAGALARPGQHAAVHLATYRDGKRTAWLLAERDASREPPANDTFRVGASSLTFAPSGVATLEVDDRGPARLSGRLRFHPLEPALSPEPVSLSPGLADHRWHALMPRARVEVELQRPGLTFEGSGYLDTNWGSEPMERKLAGWNWARTHSEEGTRVVYDVRARDGRRFLHTLGTGTPLQTASAIGVPAAGTTTGWGVALPAELDFRTHRLGTPGAVIESAPFYARYEVRDAA
;
A
#
# COMPACT_ATOMS: atom_id res chain seq x y z
N MET A 1 -4.69 13.30 5.69
CA MET A 1 -6.16 13.48 5.78
C MET A 1 -6.88 12.21 5.38
N ILE A 2 -7.87 11.81 6.18
CA ILE A 2 -8.69 10.62 5.90
C ILE A 2 -9.55 10.85 4.65
N GLY A 3 -10.13 12.03 4.49
CA GLY A 3 -11.03 12.35 3.37
C GLY A 3 -12.33 11.54 3.37
N ALA A 4 -13.14 11.72 2.32
CA ALA A 4 -14.40 11.00 2.17
C ALA A 4 -14.16 9.51 1.91
N LEU A 5 -14.91 8.65 2.61
CA LEU A 5 -14.89 7.20 2.40
C LEU A 5 -15.96 6.81 1.38
N PRO A 6 -15.61 6.06 0.32
CA PRO A 6 -16.58 5.59 -0.65
C PRO A 6 -17.54 4.57 0.00
N GLN A 7 -18.83 4.65 -0.34
CA GLN A 7 -19.88 3.85 0.30
C GLN A 7 -20.52 2.80 -0.63
N GLN A 8 -20.24 2.88 -1.93
CA GLN A 8 -20.82 1.99 -2.95
C GLN A 8 -20.32 0.54 -2.73
N PRO A 9 -21.16 -0.47 -2.97
CA PRO A 9 -20.72 -1.86 -2.97
C PRO A 9 -19.54 -2.08 -3.91
N GLY A 10 -18.49 -2.70 -3.38
CA GLY A 10 -17.26 -2.94 -4.14
C GLY A 10 -16.23 -1.80 -4.14
N ALA A 11 -16.61 -0.63 -3.62
CA ALA A 11 -15.69 0.47 -3.44
C ALA A 11 -14.68 0.17 -2.32
N TYR A 12 -13.56 0.86 -2.37
CA TYR A 12 -12.49 0.65 -1.39
C TYR A 12 -11.67 1.91 -1.20
N ARG A 13 -10.95 1.96 -0.07
CA ARG A 13 -9.84 2.87 0.20
C ARG A 13 -8.84 2.19 1.13
N TRP A 14 -7.55 2.38 0.89
CA TRP A 14 -6.54 1.98 1.87
C TRP A 14 -5.49 3.07 2.05
N TRP A 15 -4.86 3.03 3.21
CA TRP A 15 -3.66 3.79 3.53
C TRP A 15 -2.55 2.78 3.77
N TYR A 16 -1.55 2.84 2.93
CA TYR A 16 -0.35 2.02 3.02
C TYR A 16 0.74 2.82 3.71
N ALA A 17 1.41 2.21 4.67
CA ALA A 17 2.56 2.78 5.34
C ALA A 17 3.65 1.73 5.50
N ASP A 18 4.91 2.11 5.29
CA ASP A 18 6.06 1.29 5.61
C ASP A 18 7.14 2.10 6.32
N ALA A 19 7.99 1.41 7.08
CA ALA A 19 9.19 1.98 7.66
C ALA A 19 10.32 0.96 7.72
N VAL A 20 11.55 1.46 7.59
CA VAL A 20 12.78 0.69 7.69
C VAL A 20 13.70 1.38 8.69
N SER A 21 14.32 0.62 9.59
CA SER A 21 15.30 1.12 10.57
C SER A 21 16.53 1.74 9.89
N ALA A 22 17.24 2.59 10.61
CA ALA A 22 18.41 3.28 10.08
C ALA A 22 19.53 2.31 9.62
N ASP A 23 19.63 1.14 10.23
CA ASP A 23 20.58 0.09 9.85
C ASP A 23 20.05 -0.87 8.77
N GLY A 24 18.79 -0.68 8.32
CA GLY A 24 18.14 -1.49 7.29
C GLY A 24 17.70 -2.89 7.72
N ARG A 25 17.90 -3.27 8.99
CA ARG A 25 17.65 -4.64 9.46
C ARG A 25 16.21 -4.90 9.82
N ASP A 26 15.56 -3.92 10.41
CA ASP A 26 14.16 -4.02 10.83
C ASP A 26 13.25 -3.24 9.89
N ALA A 27 12.10 -3.81 9.55
CA ALA A 27 11.09 -3.12 8.77
C ALA A 27 9.68 -3.46 9.25
N VAL A 28 8.75 -2.56 8.98
CA VAL A 28 7.33 -2.72 9.27
C VAL A 28 6.49 -2.23 8.11
N VAL A 29 5.36 -2.90 7.88
CA VAL A 29 4.31 -2.46 6.97
C VAL A 29 3.01 -2.45 7.73
N CYS A 30 2.27 -1.36 7.62
CA CYS A 30 0.94 -1.23 8.20
C CYS A 30 -0.02 -0.69 7.14
N ILE A 31 -1.18 -1.34 6.98
CA ILE A 31 -2.20 -0.90 6.03
C ILE A 31 -3.54 -0.86 6.72
N PHE A 32 -4.24 0.26 6.60
CA PHE A 32 -5.62 0.40 7.01
C PHE A 32 -6.52 0.34 5.78
N PHE A 33 -7.58 -0.47 5.82
CA PHE A 33 -8.51 -0.67 4.73
C PHE A 33 -9.94 -0.28 5.11
N TRP A 34 -10.56 0.47 4.23
CA TRP A 34 -12.00 0.61 4.11
C TRP A 34 -12.43 -0.18 2.87
N GLY A 35 -13.08 -1.35 3.07
CA GLY A 35 -13.24 -2.33 2.00
C GLY A 35 -11.94 -3.07 1.72
N ALA A 36 -11.65 -4.10 2.52
CA ALA A 36 -10.40 -4.85 2.44
C ALA A 36 -10.32 -5.68 1.15
N VAL A 37 -9.86 -5.08 0.07
CA VAL A 37 -9.75 -5.70 -1.26
C VAL A 37 -8.91 -6.98 -1.28
N PHE A 38 -8.03 -7.16 -0.30
CA PHE A 38 -7.23 -8.37 -0.14
C PHE A 38 -7.86 -9.41 0.78
N SER A 39 -9.03 -9.11 1.38
CA SER A 39 -9.76 -10.08 2.16
C SER A 39 -10.59 -11.01 1.28
N PRO A 40 -10.48 -12.34 1.43
CA PRO A 40 -11.31 -13.29 0.71
C PRO A 40 -12.80 -13.12 1.02
N TYR A 41 -13.14 -12.61 2.20
CA TYR A 41 -14.53 -12.37 2.58
C TYR A 41 -15.15 -11.25 1.76
N TYR A 42 -14.52 -10.08 1.67
CA TYR A 42 -15.01 -8.97 0.85
C TYR A 42 -15.07 -9.35 -0.62
N ALA A 43 -13.98 -9.82 -1.19
CA ALA A 43 -13.90 -10.25 -2.58
C ALA A 43 -14.83 -11.45 -2.88
N GLY A 44 -14.97 -12.40 -1.94
CA GLY A 44 -15.87 -13.54 -2.08
C GLY A 44 -17.33 -13.13 -2.16
N ARG A 45 -17.77 -12.22 -1.29
CA ARG A 45 -19.15 -11.69 -1.33
C ARG A 45 -19.44 -10.94 -2.62
N LEU A 46 -18.51 -10.10 -3.09
CA LEU A 46 -18.66 -9.37 -4.36
C LEU A 46 -18.74 -10.33 -5.56
N ARG A 47 -17.92 -11.37 -5.60
CA ARG A 47 -17.96 -12.41 -6.64
C ARG A 47 -19.26 -13.22 -6.61
N ALA A 48 -19.82 -13.45 -5.44
CA ALA A 48 -21.12 -14.09 -5.27
C ALA A 48 -22.32 -13.16 -5.59
N GLY A 49 -22.07 -11.94 -6.06
CA GLY A 49 -23.11 -10.97 -6.40
C GLY A 49 -23.75 -10.27 -5.19
N ALA A 50 -23.20 -10.44 -3.99
CA ALA A 50 -23.72 -9.80 -2.80
C ALA A 50 -23.38 -8.29 -2.79
N LEU A 51 -24.30 -7.48 -2.25
CA LEU A 51 -24.12 -6.05 -2.04
C LEU A 51 -23.23 -5.82 -0.80
N ALA A 52 -21.95 -6.20 -0.87
CA ALA A 52 -20.99 -6.01 0.21
C ALA A 52 -20.57 -4.53 0.27
N ARG A 53 -20.84 -3.88 1.40
CA ARG A 53 -20.43 -2.48 1.63
C ARG A 53 -19.03 -2.41 2.24
N PRO A 54 -18.17 -1.46 1.81
CA PRO A 54 -16.78 -1.41 2.26
C PRO A 54 -16.62 -1.27 3.77
N GLY A 55 -17.49 -0.51 4.45
CA GLY A 55 -17.42 -0.34 5.91
C GLY A 55 -17.65 -1.61 6.71
N GLN A 56 -18.40 -2.60 6.18
CA GLN A 56 -18.56 -3.91 6.81
C GLN A 56 -17.32 -4.79 6.71
N HIS A 57 -16.35 -4.38 5.90
CA HIS A 57 -15.12 -5.09 5.58
C HIS A 57 -13.90 -4.19 5.74
N ALA A 58 -13.88 -3.37 6.78
CA ALA A 58 -12.68 -2.62 7.15
C ALA A 58 -11.62 -3.56 7.73
N ALA A 59 -10.35 -3.29 7.50
CA ALA A 59 -9.30 -4.14 8.05
C ALA A 59 -8.04 -3.34 8.43
N VAL A 60 -7.26 -3.92 9.32
CA VAL A 60 -5.88 -3.53 9.58
C VAL A 60 -4.94 -4.68 9.26
N HIS A 61 -3.88 -4.36 8.52
CA HIS A 61 -2.76 -5.27 8.25
C HIS A 61 -1.51 -4.72 8.92
N LEU A 62 -0.75 -5.60 9.56
CA LEU A 62 0.57 -5.31 10.09
C LEU A 62 1.50 -6.48 9.78
N ALA A 63 2.67 -6.19 9.22
CA ALA A 63 3.73 -7.17 9.05
C ALA A 63 5.06 -6.56 9.51
N THR A 64 5.86 -7.34 10.23
CA THR A 64 7.20 -6.94 10.67
C THR A 64 8.25 -7.89 10.09
N TYR A 65 9.44 -7.34 9.86
CA TYR A 65 10.55 -8.05 9.23
C TYR A 65 11.83 -7.79 9.99
N ARG A 66 12.72 -8.77 10.01
CA ARG A 66 14.12 -8.65 10.47
C ARG A 66 15.03 -9.40 9.51
N ASP A 67 16.08 -8.73 9.06
CA ASP A 67 17.06 -9.28 8.10
C ASP A 67 16.37 -9.91 6.86
N GLY A 68 15.37 -9.21 6.30
CA GLY A 68 14.58 -9.66 5.15
C GLY A 68 13.58 -10.79 5.42
N LYS A 69 13.44 -11.26 6.65
CA LYS A 69 12.51 -12.33 7.03
C LYS A 69 11.32 -11.78 7.81
N ARG A 70 10.10 -12.18 7.42
CA ARG A 70 8.89 -11.82 8.15
C ARG A 70 8.89 -12.45 9.55
N THR A 71 8.72 -11.62 10.57
CA THR A 71 8.70 -12.02 11.99
C THR A 71 7.31 -12.02 12.58
N ALA A 72 6.40 -11.16 12.09
CA ALA A 72 4.99 -11.19 12.48
C ALA A 72 4.10 -10.80 11.31
N TRP A 73 2.82 -11.20 11.37
CA TRP A 73 1.82 -10.90 10.35
C TRP A 73 0.41 -10.89 10.93
N LEU A 74 -0.37 -9.91 10.53
CA LEU A 74 -1.77 -9.74 10.90
C LEU A 74 -2.56 -9.23 9.70
N LEU A 75 -3.74 -9.78 9.47
CA LEU A 75 -4.82 -9.14 8.71
C LEU A 75 -6.11 -9.34 9.52
N ALA A 76 -6.57 -8.29 10.19
CA ALA A 76 -7.75 -8.32 11.04
C ALA A 76 -8.87 -7.51 10.39
N GLU A 77 -9.92 -8.19 9.91
CA GLU A 77 -11.12 -7.59 9.33
C GLU A 77 -12.19 -7.38 10.40
N ARG A 78 -12.86 -6.22 10.36
CA ARG A 78 -13.90 -5.81 11.31
C ARG A 78 -15.00 -5.02 10.59
N ASP A 79 -16.20 -5.03 11.13
CA ASP A 79 -17.26 -4.10 10.73
C ASP A 79 -17.02 -2.74 11.40
N ALA A 80 -16.69 -1.75 10.61
CA ALA A 80 -16.51 -0.35 11.02
C ALA A 80 -17.62 0.57 10.44
N SER A 81 -18.67 0.01 9.87
CA SER A 81 -19.73 0.77 9.19
C SER A 81 -20.50 1.71 10.14
N ARG A 82 -20.46 1.47 11.43
CA ARG A 82 -21.08 2.28 12.48
C ARG A 82 -20.16 3.33 13.10
N GLU A 83 -18.90 3.31 12.74
CA GLU A 83 -17.86 4.20 13.27
C GLU A 83 -17.27 5.06 12.13
N PRO A 84 -18.05 6.05 11.62
CA PRO A 84 -17.53 6.91 10.56
C PRO A 84 -16.29 7.66 11.04
N PRO A 85 -15.33 7.97 10.14
CA PRO A 85 -14.18 8.78 10.49
C PRO A 85 -14.59 10.12 11.11
N ALA A 86 -13.90 10.50 12.18
CA ALA A 86 -14.09 11.77 12.84
C ALA A 86 -12.74 12.38 13.21
N ASN A 87 -12.61 13.71 13.10
CA ASN A 87 -11.39 14.43 13.46
C ASN A 87 -10.12 13.87 12.80
N ASP A 88 -10.18 13.62 11.49
CA ASP A 88 -9.10 12.98 10.71
C ASP A 88 -8.60 11.65 11.32
N THR A 89 -9.48 10.93 12.02
CA THR A 89 -9.21 9.59 12.57
C THR A 89 -10.11 8.54 11.92
N PHE A 90 -9.52 7.48 11.43
CA PHE A 90 -10.19 6.27 10.96
C PHE A 90 -9.92 5.10 11.91
N ARG A 91 -10.97 4.35 12.30
CA ARG A 91 -10.88 3.25 13.25
C ARG A 91 -11.24 1.91 12.62
N VAL A 92 -10.54 0.87 13.06
CA VAL A 92 -10.86 -0.53 12.78
C VAL A 92 -10.76 -1.32 14.08
N GLY A 93 -11.87 -1.49 14.77
CA GLY A 93 -11.88 -2.01 16.13
C GLY A 93 -11.11 -1.09 17.08
N ALA A 94 -10.13 -1.62 17.82
CA ALA A 94 -9.29 -0.83 18.72
C ALA A 94 -8.11 -0.13 18.01
N SER A 95 -7.85 -0.47 16.74
CA SER A 95 -6.79 0.15 15.94
C SER A 95 -7.25 1.46 15.30
N SER A 96 -6.32 2.39 15.09
CA SER A 96 -6.64 3.69 14.49
C SER A 96 -5.52 4.26 13.61
N LEU A 97 -5.92 5.01 12.58
CA LEU A 97 -5.07 5.89 11.78
C LEU A 97 -5.55 7.32 11.99
N THR A 98 -4.66 8.21 12.42
CA THR A 98 -4.96 9.61 12.69
C THR A 98 -3.97 10.53 11.98
N PHE A 99 -4.47 11.60 11.36
CA PHE A 99 -3.66 12.69 10.83
C PHE A 99 -3.82 13.91 11.69
N ALA A 100 -2.74 14.35 12.34
CA ALA A 100 -2.73 15.55 13.14
C ALA A 100 -2.66 16.82 12.25
N PRO A 101 -3.13 17.99 12.75
CA PRO A 101 -2.98 19.26 12.04
C PRO A 101 -1.52 19.63 11.74
N SER A 102 -0.57 19.12 12.52
CA SER A 102 0.88 19.25 12.27
C SER A 102 1.39 18.48 11.05
N GLY A 103 0.54 17.68 10.39
CA GLY A 103 0.91 16.80 9.31
C GLY A 103 1.40 15.41 9.77
N VAL A 104 1.63 15.19 11.06
CA VAL A 104 2.05 13.89 11.59
C VAL A 104 0.93 12.86 11.42
N ALA A 105 1.25 11.68 10.88
CA ALA A 105 0.35 10.53 10.88
C ALA A 105 0.72 9.57 12.01
N THR A 106 -0.28 9.11 12.74
CA THR A 106 -0.14 8.09 13.79
C THR A 106 -0.99 6.88 13.45
N LEU A 107 -0.35 5.72 13.38
CA LEU A 107 -1.01 4.43 13.20
C LEU A 107 -0.89 3.67 14.53
N GLU A 108 -2.01 3.41 15.18
CA GLU A 108 -2.09 2.58 16.37
C GLU A 108 -2.71 1.24 16.01
N VAL A 109 -2.03 0.18 16.35
CA VAL A 109 -2.53 -1.20 16.17
C VAL A 109 -2.76 -1.81 17.55
N ASP A 110 -3.97 -2.28 17.79
CA ASP A 110 -4.32 -3.08 18.97
C ASP A 110 -5.22 -4.23 18.54
N ASP A 111 -4.60 -5.33 18.11
CA ASP A 111 -5.32 -6.56 17.80
C ASP A 111 -5.30 -7.52 18.98
N ARG A 112 -6.49 -7.86 19.46
CA ARG A 112 -6.72 -8.80 20.55
C ARG A 112 -6.95 -10.25 20.09
N GLY A 113 -6.82 -10.47 18.77
CA GLY A 113 -6.90 -11.81 18.18
C GLY A 113 -5.68 -12.69 18.50
N PRO A 114 -5.52 -13.83 17.82
CA PRO A 114 -4.44 -14.77 18.09
C PRO A 114 -3.03 -14.18 17.97
N ALA A 115 -2.83 -13.28 17.04
CA ALA A 115 -1.52 -12.64 16.81
C ALA A 115 -1.15 -11.64 17.91
N ARG A 116 -2.14 -11.01 18.56
CA ARG A 116 -1.99 -10.02 19.64
C ARG A 116 -0.96 -8.94 19.33
N LEU A 117 -0.92 -8.46 18.08
CA LEU A 117 0.00 -7.41 17.70
C LEU A 117 -0.50 -6.07 18.22
N SER A 118 0.37 -5.29 18.83
CA SER A 118 0.02 -3.99 19.38
C SER A 118 1.18 -3.03 19.36
N GLY A 119 0.87 -1.74 19.16
CA GLY A 119 1.84 -0.67 19.23
C GLY A 119 1.49 0.50 18.33
N ARG A 120 2.48 1.33 18.08
CA ARG A 120 2.30 2.59 17.40
C ARG A 120 3.43 2.88 16.44
N LEU A 121 3.06 3.47 15.29
CA LEU A 121 3.97 4.04 14.31
C LEU A 121 3.63 5.52 14.15
N ARG A 122 4.62 6.41 14.21
CA ARG A 122 4.46 7.85 13.95
C ARG A 122 5.29 8.26 12.76
N PHE A 123 4.65 8.87 11.78
CA PHE A 123 5.25 9.36 10.55
C PHE A 123 5.32 10.89 10.58
N HIS A 124 6.52 11.42 10.59
CA HIS A 124 6.82 12.85 10.52
C HIS A 124 7.24 13.18 9.08
N PRO A 125 6.42 13.92 8.30
CA PRO A 125 6.74 14.17 6.90
C PRO A 125 8.03 14.97 6.76
N LEU A 126 8.93 14.54 5.89
CA LEU A 126 10.17 15.23 5.53
C LEU A 126 10.08 15.88 4.14
N GLU A 127 9.17 15.40 3.31
CA GLU A 127 8.89 15.93 1.98
C GLU A 127 7.39 16.17 1.82
N PRO A 128 6.96 17.15 1.03
CA PRO A 128 5.56 17.34 0.70
C PRO A 128 5.03 16.16 -0.12
N ALA A 129 3.70 16.05 -0.25
CA ALA A 129 3.08 15.09 -1.16
C ALA A 129 3.64 15.26 -2.57
N LEU A 130 3.88 14.13 -3.28
CA LEU A 130 4.51 14.14 -4.61
C LEU A 130 3.67 14.84 -5.68
N SER A 131 2.38 14.96 -5.46
CA SER A 131 1.47 15.71 -6.32
C SER A 131 0.46 16.48 -5.47
N PRO A 132 0.00 17.67 -5.92
CA PRO A 132 -1.05 18.40 -5.22
C PRO A 132 -2.39 17.64 -5.25
N GLU A 133 -2.63 16.90 -6.33
CA GLU A 133 -3.87 16.14 -6.57
C GLU A 133 -3.59 14.64 -6.71
N PRO A 134 -4.58 13.81 -6.39
CA PRO A 134 -4.47 12.37 -6.59
C PRO A 134 -4.30 11.99 -8.06
N VAL A 135 -3.44 11.01 -8.31
CA VAL A 135 -3.17 10.48 -9.65
C VAL A 135 -4.21 9.41 -10.02
N SER A 136 -4.83 9.52 -11.18
CA SER A 136 -5.62 8.42 -11.76
C SER A 136 -4.67 7.37 -12.31
N LEU A 137 -4.70 6.15 -11.77
CA LEU A 137 -3.79 5.07 -12.15
C LEU A 137 -4.20 4.32 -13.42
N SER A 138 -5.44 4.50 -13.88
CA SER A 138 -5.96 3.87 -15.11
C SER A 138 -6.93 4.83 -15.84
N PRO A 139 -6.42 5.96 -16.37
CA PRO A 139 -7.25 6.99 -16.99
C PRO A 139 -8.18 6.42 -18.07
N GLY A 140 -9.48 6.77 -18.01
CA GLY A 140 -10.48 6.32 -18.97
C GLY A 140 -10.86 4.84 -18.90
N LEU A 141 -10.41 4.11 -17.89
CA LEU A 141 -10.72 2.69 -17.72
C LEU A 141 -11.41 2.37 -16.40
N ALA A 142 -10.77 2.72 -15.27
CA ALA A 142 -11.26 2.44 -13.94
C ALA A 142 -11.04 3.66 -13.03
N ASP A 143 -11.92 3.85 -12.06
CA ASP A 143 -11.73 4.87 -11.02
C ASP A 143 -10.84 4.30 -9.91
N HIS A 144 -9.55 4.16 -10.25
CA HIS A 144 -8.50 3.81 -9.28
C HIS A 144 -7.54 4.98 -9.14
N ARG A 145 -7.49 5.56 -7.95
CA ARG A 145 -6.69 6.74 -7.62
C ARG A 145 -5.66 6.45 -6.57
N TRP A 146 -4.56 7.17 -6.65
CA TRP A 146 -3.43 7.07 -5.73
C TRP A 146 -2.90 8.45 -5.36
N HIS A 147 -2.46 8.60 -4.11
CA HIS A 147 -1.83 9.82 -3.62
C HIS A 147 -0.71 9.50 -2.65
N ALA A 148 0.53 9.82 -3.00
CA ALA A 148 1.69 9.71 -2.12
C ALA A 148 1.68 10.89 -1.13
N LEU A 149 1.12 10.67 0.06
CA LEU A 149 0.92 11.70 1.08
C LEU A 149 2.20 12.09 1.79
N MET A 150 3.04 11.11 2.10
CA MET A 150 4.35 11.27 2.74
C MET A 150 5.36 10.42 1.98
N PRO A 151 5.93 10.95 0.87
CA PRO A 151 6.89 10.20 0.06
C PRO A 151 8.15 9.84 0.85
N ARG A 152 8.51 10.67 1.82
CA ARG A 152 9.57 10.43 2.79
C ARG A 152 9.19 10.97 4.15
N ALA A 153 9.31 10.16 5.17
CA ALA A 153 9.05 10.50 6.56
C ALA A 153 10.15 9.99 7.49
N ARG A 154 10.44 10.73 8.56
CA ARG A 154 11.07 10.15 9.74
C ARG A 154 10.00 9.36 10.49
N VAL A 155 10.33 8.13 10.86
CA VAL A 155 9.35 7.25 11.52
C VAL A 155 9.88 6.78 12.87
N GLU A 156 9.00 6.82 13.86
CA GLU A 156 9.17 6.21 15.17
C GLU A 156 8.26 4.97 15.23
N VAL A 157 8.85 3.81 15.47
CA VAL A 157 8.15 2.52 15.62
C VAL A 157 8.29 2.04 17.05
N GLU A 158 7.15 1.82 17.71
CA GLU A 158 7.04 1.33 19.08
C GLU A 158 5.99 0.22 19.13
N LEU A 159 6.37 -1.02 18.80
CA LEU A 159 5.50 -2.17 18.91
C LEU A 159 5.79 -2.91 20.22
N GLN A 160 4.81 -2.95 21.14
CA GLN A 160 4.91 -3.73 22.38
C GLN A 160 4.88 -5.22 22.08
N ARG A 161 4.17 -5.61 21.01
CA ARG A 161 4.14 -6.97 20.48
C ARG A 161 4.26 -6.90 18.96
N PRO A 162 5.31 -7.47 18.37
CA PRO A 162 6.24 -8.50 18.88
C PRO A 162 7.44 -7.99 19.72
N GLY A 163 7.46 -6.74 20.17
CA GLY A 163 8.60 -6.15 20.88
C GLY A 163 9.64 -5.60 19.89
N LEU A 164 9.23 -4.62 19.09
CA LEU A 164 10.07 -4.00 18.06
C LEU A 164 10.05 -2.49 18.25
N THR A 165 11.21 -1.89 18.46
CA THR A 165 11.35 -0.43 18.59
C THR A 165 12.51 0.04 17.75
N PHE A 166 12.27 1.04 16.89
CA PHE A 166 13.31 1.71 16.12
C PHE A 166 12.86 3.08 15.63
N GLU A 167 13.83 3.91 15.26
CA GLU A 167 13.63 5.07 14.41
C GLU A 167 14.21 4.80 13.02
N GLY A 168 13.60 5.40 12.00
CA GLY A 168 14.03 5.16 10.64
C GLY A 168 13.34 6.04 9.59
N SER A 169 13.39 5.58 8.36
CA SER A 169 12.75 6.22 7.21
C SER A 169 11.50 5.45 6.78
N GLY A 170 10.47 6.16 6.36
CA GLY A 170 9.24 5.55 5.91
C GLY A 170 8.50 6.33 4.85
N TYR A 171 7.37 5.75 4.44
CA TYR A 171 6.50 6.21 3.37
C TYR A 171 5.04 6.00 3.76
N LEU A 172 4.15 6.88 3.30
CA LEU A 172 2.72 6.73 3.46
C LEU A 172 1.98 7.22 2.22
N ASP A 173 1.07 6.40 1.71
CA ASP A 173 0.16 6.75 0.62
C ASP A 173 -1.29 6.34 0.90
N THR A 174 -2.17 6.75 0.00
CA THR A 174 -3.55 6.29 -0.02
C THR A 174 -4.00 5.96 -1.44
N ASN A 175 -4.78 4.89 -1.56
CA ASN A 175 -5.40 4.44 -2.80
C ASN A 175 -6.90 4.25 -2.58
N TRP A 176 -7.70 4.52 -3.60
CA TRP A 176 -9.16 4.28 -3.52
C TRP A 176 -9.77 4.10 -4.90
N GLY A 177 -10.96 3.53 -4.91
CA GLY A 177 -11.80 3.38 -6.09
C GLY A 177 -13.26 3.17 -5.72
N SER A 178 -14.14 3.45 -6.66
CA SER A 178 -15.61 3.36 -6.51
C SER A 178 -16.20 2.02 -6.94
N GLU A 179 -15.39 1.13 -7.52
CA GLU A 179 -15.81 -0.20 -8.02
C GLU A 179 -14.78 -1.28 -7.65
N PRO A 180 -15.14 -2.58 -7.69
CA PRO A 180 -14.18 -3.66 -7.45
C PRO A 180 -13.00 -3.58 -8.41
N MET A 181 -11.81 -3.41 -7.85
CA MET A 181 -10.56 -3.20 -8.60
C MET A 181 -10.28 -4.34 -9.59
N GLU A 182 -10.54 -5.57 -9.19
CA GLU A 182 -10.31 -6.77 -9.99
C GLU A 182 -11.20 -6.90 -11.24
N ARG A 183 -12.25 -6.08 -11.37
CA ARG A 183 -13.07 -6.08 -12.60
C ARG A 183 -12.33 -5.51 -13.80
N LYS A 184 -11.49 -4.52 -13.58
CA LYS A 184 -10.77 -3.78 -14.63
C LYS A 184 -9.28 -4.03 -14.62
N LEU A 185 -8.68 -4.20 -13.44
CA LEU A 185 -7.25 -4.35 -13.30
C LEU A 185 -6.85 -5.82 -13.15
N ALA A 186 -5.79 -6.20 -13.84
CA ALA A 186 -5.16 -7.52 -13.72
C ALA A 186 -4.09 -7.52 -12.62
N GLY A 187 -3.50 -6.38 -12.32
CA GLY A 187 -2.50 -6.21 -11.28
C GLY A 187 -1.67 -4.96 -11.48
N TRP A 188 -0.71 -4.77 -10.60
CA TRP A 188 0.27 -3.68 -10.69
C TRP A 188 1.61 -4.09 -10.09
N ASN A 189 2.65 -3.34 -10.48
CA ASN A 189 3.90 -3.26 -9.77
C ASN A 189 4.07 -1.85 -9.23
N TRP A 190 4.62 -1.72 -8.05
CA TRP A 190 4.94 -0.44 -7.41
C TRP A 190 6.34 -0.50 -6.85
N ALA A 191 7.11 0.54 -7.06
CA ALA A 191 8.46 0.66 -6.53
C ALA A 191 8.74 2.09 -6.08
N ARG A 192 9.61 2.23 -5.10
CA ARG A 192 10.06 3.49 -4.55
C ARG A 192 11.58 3.47 -4.38
N THR A 193 12.20 4.60 -4.69
CA THR A 193 13.61 4.85 -4.40
C THR A 193 13.76 6.18 -3.67
N HIS A 194 14.77 6.28 -2.82
CA HIS A 194 15.21 7.52 -2.19
C HIS A 194 16.65 7.80 -2.59
N SER A 195 16.93 9.06 -2.96
CA SER A 195 18.27 9.56 -3.24
C SER A 195 18.46 10.92 -2.58
N GLU A 196 19.60 11.55 -2.78
CA GLU A 196 19.84 12.94 -2.37
C GLU A 196 18.94 13.92 -3.14
N GLU A 197 18.51 13.58 -4.35
CA GLU A 197 17.61 14.36 -5.18
C GLU A 197 16.14 14.28 -4.73
N GLY A 198 15.83 13.40 -3.78
CA GLY A 198 14.48 13.19 -3.25
C GLY A 198 13.93 11.78 -3.49
N THR A 199 12.61 11.68 -3.37
CA THR A 199 11.88 10.41 -3.55
C THR A 199 11.36 10.28 -4.97
N ARG A 200 11.50 9.10 -5.54
CA ARG A 200 10.86 8.70 -6.80
C ARG A 200 9.98 7.49 -6.58
N VAL A 201 8.77 7.53 -7.13
CA VAL A 201 7.82 6.41 -7.12
C VAL A 201 7.44 6.07 -8.54
N VAL A 202 7.34 4.78 -8.81
CA VAL A 202 6.88 4.24 -10.08
C VAL A 202 5.71 3.31 -9.82
N TYR A 203 4.66 3.46 -10.62
CA TYR A 203 3.45 2.65 -10.58
C TYR A 203 3.16 2.11 -11.98
N ASP A 204 3.22 0.79 -12.14
CA ASP A 204 2.97 0.09 -13.40
C ASP A 204 1.67 -0.73 -13.26
N VAL A 205 0.59 -0.22 -13.83
CA VAL A 205 -0.74 -0.81 -13.73
C VAL A 205 -1.08 -1.56 -15.01
N ARG A 206 -1.55 -2.78 -14.87
CA ARG A 206 -1.97 -3.65 -15.97
C ARG A 206 -3.48 -3.84 -15.92
N ALA A 207 -4.14 -3.50 -17.01
CA ALA A 207 -5.57 -3.70 -17.18
C ALA A 207 -5.89 -5.08 -17.78
N ARG A 208 -7.12 -5.55 -17.55
CA ARG A 208 -7.58 -6.83 -18.11
C ARG A 208 -7.79 -6.80 -19.61
N ASP A 209 -7.99 -5.63 -20.20
CA ASP A 209 -8.12 -5.45 -21.65
C ASP A 209 -6.76 -5.31 -22.38
N GLY A 210 -5.64 -5.55 -21.68
CA GLY A 210 -4.29 -5.49 -22.21
C GLY A 210 -3.64 -4.12 -22.17
N ARG A 211 -4.36 -3.05 -21.77
CA ARG A 211 -3.74 -1.74 -21.56
C ARG A 211 -2.80 -1.76 -20.36
N ARG A 212 -1.74 -0.99 -20.45
CA ARG A 212 -0.76 -0.77 -19.40
C ARG A 212 -0.58 0.72 -19.19
N PHE A 213 -0.56 1.15 -17.94
CA PHE A 213 -0.35 2.52 -17.54
C PHE A 213 0.88 2.59 -16.64
N LEU A 214 1.87 3.35 -17.07
CA LEU A 214 3.09 3.56 -16.33
C LEU A 214 3.13 5.00 -15.84
N HIS A 215 3.19 5.17 -14.52
CA HIS A 215 3.28 6.46 -13.87
C HIS A 215 4.62 6.58 -13.16
N THR A 216 5.33 7.67 -13.42
CA THR A 216 6.53 8.04 -12.67
C THR A 216 6.31 9.40 -12.03
N LEU A 217 6.62 9.51 -10.76
CA LEU A 217 6.43 10.72 -9.97
C LEU A 217 7.61 10.87 -9.01
N GLY A 218 8.13 12.06 -8.85
CA GLY A 218 9.28 12.31 -7.97
C GLY A 218 9.27 13.70 -7.36
N THR A 219 10.06 13.89 -6.33
CA THR A 219 10.27 15.20 -5.70
C THR A 219 10.76 16.18 -6.75
N GLY A 220 10.03 17.28 -6.91
CA GLY A 220 10.37 18.29 -7.95
C GLY A 220 10.20 17.84 -9.41
N THR A 221 9.73 16.62 -9.66
CA THR A 221 9.50 16.09 -11.01
C THR A 221 8.02 15.91 -11.25
N PRO A 222 7.43 16.53 -12.28
CA PRO A 222 6.01 16.38 -12.57
C PRO A 222 5.66 14.95 -12.94
N LEU A 223 4.39 14.58 -12.71
CA LEU A 223 3.85 13.29 -13.11
C LEU A 223 4.10 13.04 -14.61
N GLN A 224 4.73 11.92 -14.90
CA GLN A 224 4.85 11.38 -16.25
C GLN A 224 3.97 10.15 -16.36
N THR A 225 3.10 10.11 -17.34
CA THR A 225 2.23 8.97 -17.65
C THR A 225 2.51 8.48 -19.06
N ALA A 226 2.85 7.21 -19.19
CA ALA A 226 2.95 6.53 -20.47
C ALA A 226 1.91 5.40 -20.54
N SER A 227 1.27 5.25 -21.69
CA SER A 227 0.37 4.13 -21.97
C SER A 227 1.01 3.21 -23.01
N ALA A 228 0.85 1.90 -22.83
CA ALA A 228 1.32 0.88 -23.75
C ALA A 228 0.30 -0.25 -23.84
N ILE A 229 0.36 -1.03 -24.91
CA ILE A 229 -0.32 -2.30 -25.02
C ILE A 229 0.75 -3.39 -24.90
N GLY A 230 0.53 -4.38 -24.05
CA GLY A 230 1.44 -5.50 -23.88
C GLY A 230 1.56 -5.98 -22.44
N VAL A 231 1.99 -7.20 -22.29
CA VAL A 231 2.30 -7.83 -21.00
C VAL A 231 3.81 -7.77 -20.80
N PRO A 232 4.32 -7.28 -19.66
CA PRO A 232 5.74 -7.41 -19.35
C PRO A 232 6.18 -8.88 -19.47
N ALA A 233 7.41 -9.12 -19.88
CA ALA A 233 7.96 -10.47 -19.89
C ALA A 233 7.73 -11.13 -18.53
N ALA A 234 7.17 -12.32 -18.53
CA ALA A 234 6.95 -13.08 -17.30
C ALA A 234 8.32 -13.50 -16.74
N GLY A 235 8.53 -13.18 -15.47
CA GLY A 235 9.66 -13.69 -14.71
C GLY A 235 9.29 -14.98 -13.99
N THR A 236 9.51 -15.00 -12.68
CA THR A 236 9.16 -16.11 -11.80
C THR A 236 7.75 -15.93 -11.22
N THR A 237 7.21 -16.99 -10.64
CA THR A 237 5.99 -16.94 -9.82
C THR A 237 6.31 -17.31 -8.39
N THR A 238 5.62 -16.68 -7.43
CA THR A 238 5.69 -17.06 -6.03
C THR A 238 4.98 -18.39 -5.79
N GLY A 239 5.18 -19.00 -4.61
CA GLY A 239 4.46 -20.21 -4.21
C GLY A 239 2.92 -20.06 -4.19
N TRP A 240 2.41 -18.84 -4.16
CA TRP A 240 0.98 -18.53 -4.27
C TRP A 240 0.53 -18.19 -5.71
N GLY A 241 1.41 -18.34 -6.71
CA GLY A 241 1.08 -18.05 -8.10
C GLY A 241 1.08 -16.55 -8.47
N VAL A 242 1.56 -15.67 -7.60
CA VAL A 242 1.72 -14.25 -7.94
C VAL A 242 2.89 -14.10 -8.89
N ALA A 243 2.62 -13.61 -10.10
CA ALA A 243 3.64 -13.40 -11.12
C ALA A 243 4.54 -12.20 -10.75
N LEU A 244 5.85 -12.40 -10.79
CA LEU A 244 6.86 -11.35 -10.70
C LEU A 244 7.34 -11.00 -12.12
N PRO A 245 7.59 -9.73 -12.44
CA PRO A 245 8.17 -9.36 -13.72
C PRO A 245 9.60 -9.89 -13.85
N ALA A 246 10.04 -10.19 -15.08
CA ALA A 246 11.43 -10.57 -15.33
C ALA A 246 12.37 -9.40 -15.07
N GLU A 247 11.92 -8.19 -15.41
CA GLU A 247 12.64 -6.94 -15.26
C GLU A 247 11.64 -5.83 -14.97
N LEU A 248 12.00 -4.91 -14.08
CA LEU A 248 11.27 -3.69 -13.88
C LEU A 248 11.88 -2.62 -14.79
N ASP A 249 11.39 -2.58 -16.02
CA ASP A 249 11.76 -1.54 -16.99
C ASP A 249 10.69 -0.43 -16.96
N PHE A 250 11.05 0.71 -16.46
CA PHE A 250 10.23 1.91 -16.45
C PHE A 250 10.72 2.88 -17.53
N ARG A 251 10.83 2.40 -18.76
CA ARG A 251 11.13 3.09 -20.03
C ARG A 251 12.31 4.08 -20.05
N THR A 252 12.73 4.59 -18.92
CA THR A 252 13.84 5.54 -18.82
C THR A 252 14.79 5.22 -17.66
N HIS A 253 14.36 4.35 -16.75
CA HIS A 253 15.16 3.96 -15.59
C HIS A 253 14.94 2.48 -15.33
N ARG A 254 15.92 1.66 -15.65
CA ARG A 254 16.00 0.29 -15.17
C ARG A 254 16.10 0.36 -13.64
N LEU A 255 15.03 -0.05 -12.94
CA LEU A 255 15.09 -0.22 -11.49
C LEU A 255 15.81 -1.52 -11.11
N GLY A 256 16.09 -2.38 -12.08
CA GLY A 256 16.80 -3.64 -11.87
C GLY A 256 15.92 -4.87 -11.96
N THR A 257 16.46 -6.00 -11.57
CA THR A 257 15.78 -7.30 -11.57
C THR A 257 15.18 -7.61 -10.21
N PRO A 258 14.00 -8.28 -10.15
CA PRO A 258 13.48 -8.83 -8.92
C PRO A 258 14.50 -9.77 -8.26
N GLY A 259 14.81 -9.48 -6.99
CA GLY A 259 15.67 -10.30 -6.15
C GLY A 259 14.88 -11.25 -5.26
N ALA A 260 15.30 -11.37 -4.00
CA ALA A 260 14.64 -12.24 -3.04
C ALA A 260 13.20 -11.80 -2.75
N VAL A 261 12.29 -12.77 -2.70
CA VAL A 261 10.91 -12.53 -2.24
C VAL A 261 10.92 -12.38 -0.72
N ILE A 262 10.59 -11.20 -0.22
CA ILE A 262 10.54 -10.87 1.20
C ILE A 262 9.23 -11.35 1.82
N GLU A 263 8.13 -11.19 1.09
CA GLU A 263 6.79 -11.62 1.49
C GLU A 263 6.00 -12.13 0.29
N SER A 264 5.22 -13.16 0.50
CA SER A 264 4.27 -13.69 -0.47
C SER A 264 2.95 -14.01 0.18
N ALA A 265 1.87 -13.53 -0.41
CA ALA A 265 0.49 -13.78 -0.06
C ALA A 265 -0.28 -14.17 -1.34
N PRO A 266 -1.49 -14.73 -1.24
CA PRO A 266 -2.26 -15.14 -2.42
C PRO A 266 -2.57 -14.02 -3.42
N PHE A 267 -2.44 -12.77 -3.03
CA PHE A 267 -2.86 -11.59 -3.78
C PHE A 267 -1.76 -10.55 -3.97
N TYR A 268 -0.59 -10.67 -3.31
CA TYR A 268 0.57 -9.82 -3.55
C TYR A 268 1.88 -10.50 -3.17
N ALA A 269 2.97 -9.98 -3.69
CA ALA A 269 4.30 -10.30 -3.25
C ALA A 269 5.12 -9.02 -3.07
N ARG A 270 6.04 -9.06 -2.11
CA ARG A 270 7.04 -8.04 -1.86
C ARG A 270 8.41 -8.64 -2.13
N TYR A 271 9.24 -7.95 -2.87
CA TYR A 271 10.55 -8.44 -3.28
C TYR A 271 11.57 -7.29 -3.34
N GLU A 272 12.82 -7.65 -3.18
CA GLU A 272 13.92 -6.73 -3.42
C GLU A 272 14.02 -6.40 -4.91
N VAL A 273 14.45 -5.19 -5.22
CA VAL A 273 14.89 -4.82 -6.55
C VAL A 273 16.38 -4.54 -6.46
N ARG A 274 17.17 -5.23 -7.26
CA ARG A 274 18.61 -5.02 -7.34
C ARG A 274 18.90 -4.14 -8.54
N ASP A 275 19.65 -3.06 -8.32
CA ASP A 275 20.09 -2.20 -9.40
C ASP A 275 20.79 -3.03 -10.48
N ALA A 276 20.49 -2.72 -11.74
CA ALA A 276 21.29 -3.22 -12.84
C ALA A 276 22.67 -2.53 -12.73
N ALA A 277 23.70 -3.30 -12.37
CA ALA A 277 25.08 -2.84 -12.36
C ALA A 277 25.53 -2.38 -13.76
#